data_6484941a8c70d19ebf3800da8e8a378c
#
_entry.id   6484941a8c70d19ebf3800da8e8a378c
#
_cell.length_a   1.000
_cell.length_b   1.000
_cell.length_c   1.000
_cell.angle_alpha   90.00
_cell.angle_beta   90.00
_cell.angle_gamma   90.00
#
_symmetry.space_group_name_H-M   'P 1'
#
loop_
_entity.id
_entity.type
_entity.pdbx_description
1 polymer ?
#
loop_
_entity_poly.entity_id
_entity_poly.type
_entity_poly.pdbx_seq_one_letter_code
_entity_poly.pdbx_strand_id
1 'polypeptide(L)'
;MKPDFAQYGFAHQENLIMACIGGSQAHGAKLGATDDTDWYALYIPPPTKLLGLEREEHFVFTTGGQPGGNGPLDVDVCLYTLMKWAGLAAKGNPSALHFLFAPLEFTSTTWDQFSARPELFLAKGHVKPFLGFADDQMKRLLGEKGQKNVHRAELEHKHGYDTKYAMHVIRLYGEAKELMEHGRITLPRPNRDELVEIRKGKYSLSEIRDLGSQLESEALAAQATSPLPDEVDRDAISQLLADSHLRFWSQSRN
;
A
#
# COMPACT_ATOMS: atom_id res chain seq x y z
N MET A 1 6.75 -19.67 -1.87
CA MET A 1 5.63 -20.69 -1.83
C MET A 1 4.31 -19.93 -1.91
N LYS A 2 3.28 -20.46 -2.61
CA LYS A 2 1.97 -19.78 -2.70
C LYS A 2 1.32 -19.80 -1.30
N PRO A 3 1.02 -18.65 -0.69
CA PRO A 3 0.38 -18.61 0.62
C PRO A 3 -1.04 -19.17 0.54
N ASP A 4 -1.49 -19.81 1.63
CA ASP A 4 -2.82 -20.39 1.73
C ASP A 4 -3.78 -19.42 2.42
N PHE A 5 -4.62 -18.77 1.65
CA PHE A 5 -5.69 -17.90 2.15
C PHE A 5 -7.05 -18.60 2.27
N ALA A 6 -7.18 -19.85 1.79
CA ALA A 6 -8.41 -20.63 1.95
C ALA A 6 -8.71 -20.89 3.43
N GLN A 7 -7.67 -21.03 4.28
CA GLN A 7 -7.81 -21.13 5.74
C GLN A 7 -8.54 -19.94 6.37
N TYR A 8 -8.55 -18.77 5.71
CA TYR A 8 -9.25 -17.57 6.14
C TYR A 8 -10.61 -17.38 5.44
N GLY A 9 -11.06 -18.40 4.68
CA GLY A 9 -12.35 -18.35 3.96
C GLY A 9 -12.29 -17.77 2.56
N PHE A 10 -11.10 -17.51 2.00
CA PHE A 10 -10.98 -17.03 0.64
C PHE A 10 -11.30 -18.14 -0.38
N ALA A 11 -12.33 -17.91 -1.22
CA ALA A 11 -12.87 -18.93 -2.10
C ALA A 11 -12.06 -19.15 -3.40
N HIS A 12 -11.20 -18.19 -3.79
CA HIS A 12 -10.51 -18.22 -5.08
C HIS A 12 -9.01 -18.44 -4.96
N GLN A 13 -8.60 -19.35 -4.07
CA GLN A 13 -7.20 -19.65 -3.76
C GLN A 13 -6.35 -19.97 -5.01
N GLU A 14 -6.90 -20.71 -5.96
CA GLU A 14 -6.18 -21.08 -7.19
C GLU A 14 -5.99 -19.91 -8.15
N ASN A 15 -6.81 -18.88 -8.02
CA ASN A 15 -6.82 -17.71 -8.88
C ASN A 15 -5.86 -16.61 -8.40
N LEU A 16 -5.06 -16.83 -7.35
CA LEU A 16 -4.03 -15.90 -6.91
C LEU A 16 -2.97 -15.71 -7.99
N ILE A 17 -2.61 -14.45 -8.24
CA ILE A 17 -1.58 -14.09 -9.23
C ILE A 17 -0.33 -13.49 -8.59
N MET A 18 -0.43 -12.89 -7.40
CA MET A 18 0.72 -12.43 -6.61
C MET A 18 0.34 -12.33 -5.14
N ALA A 19 1.34 -12.38 -4.26
CA ALA A 19 1.20 -12.06 -2.84
C ALA A 19 2.49 -11.45 -2.29
N CYS A 20 2.32 -10.52 -1.35
CA CYS A 20 3.42 -9.87 -0.62
C CYS A 20 3.01 -9.60 0.83
N ILE A 21 4.00 -9.37 1.67
CA ILE A 21 3.80 -8.81 3.00
C ILE A 21 3.80 -7.29 2.89
N GLY A 22 2.81 -6.66 3.50
CA GLY A 22 2.64 -5.21 3.55
C GLY A 22 2.99 -4.58 4.89
N GLY A 23 2.28 -3.51 5.22
CA GLY A 23 2.34 -2.84 6.52
C GLY A 23 3.73 -2.40 6.93
N SER A 24 3.98 -2.39 8.24
CA SER A 24 5.26 -1.96 8.82
C SER A 24 6.43 -2.84 8.39
N GLN A 25 6.18 -4.11 8.08
CA GLN A 25 7.20 -5.06 7.65
C GLN A 25 7.72 -4.72 6.25
N ALA A 26 6.84 -4.41 5.29
CA ALA A 26 7.25 -4.01 3.93
C ALA A 26 8.15 -2.76 3.95
N HIS A 27 7.85 -1.81 4.85
CA HIS A 27 8.61 -0.57 4.96
C HIS A 27 9.91 -0.71 5.79
N GLY A 28 10.12 -1.85 6.45
CA GLY A 28 11.25 -2.05 7.37
C GLY A 28 11.12 -1.27 8.68
N ALA A 29 9.90 -0.84 9.03
CA ALA A 29 9.63 -0.05 10.22
C ALA A 29 8.97 -0.86 11.36
N LYS A 30 9.15 -2.18 11.37
CA LYS A 30 8.63 -3.09 12.39
C LYS A 30 9.35 -2.88 13.73
N LEU A 31 8.59 -2.86 14.84
CA LEU A 31 9.12 -2.79 16.20
C LEU A 31 9.10 -4.18 16.87
N GLY A 32 10.13 -4.99 16.60
CA GLY A 32 10.26 -6.32 17.21
C GLY A 32 9.34 -7.38 16.59
N ALA A 33 9.17 -8.51 17.30
CA ALA A 33 8.41 -9.69 16.83
C ALA A 33 6.90 -9.58 17.09
N THR A 34 6.43 -8.48 17.66
CA THR A 34 5.05 -8.32 18.17
C THR A 34 4.11 -7.55 17.23
N ASP A 35 4.61 -7.05 16.09
CA ASP A 35 3.76 -6.40 15.10
C ASP A 35 2.93 -7.47 14.34
N ASP A 36 1.71 -7.10 13.97
CA ASP A 36 0.82 -7.84 13.08
C ASP A 36 1.47 -8.20 11.72
N THR A 37 0.90 -9.17 11.04
CA THR A 37 1.31 -9.55 9.69
C THR A 37 0.23 -9.12 8.70
N ASP A 38 0.55 -8.15 7.86
CA ASP A 38 -0.34 -7.65 6.82
C ASP A 38 -0.08 -8.40 5.50
N TRP A 39 -1.00 -9.26 5.07
CA TRP A 39 -0.95 -9.89 3.77
C TRP A 39 -1.69 -9.07 2.72
N TYR A 40 -1.01 -8.80 1.62
CA TYR A 40 -1.62 -8.26 0.40
C TYR A 40 -1.46 -9.22 -0.75
N ALA A 41 -2.53 -9.43 -1.52
CA ALA A 41 -2.45 -10.25 -2.71
C ALA A 41 -3.43 -9.79 -3.81
N LEU A 42 -3.19 -10.28 -5.02
CA LEU A 42 -4.07 -10.07 -6.16
C LEU A 42 -4.57 -11.41 -6.71
N TYR A 43 -5.80 -11.37 -7.19
CA TYR A 43 -6.43 -12.51 -7.84
C TYR A 43 -7.29 -12.09 -9.02
N ILE A 44 -7.57 -13.05 -9.92
CA ILE A 44 -8.52 -12.88 -11.02
C ILE A 44 -9.76 -13.70 -10.68
N PRO A 45 -10.90 -13.08 -10.35
CA PRO A 45 -12.12 -13.80 -10.03
C PRO A 45 -12.68 -14.50 -11.28
N PRO A 46 -13.58 -15.48 -11.13
CA PRO A 46 -14.33 -16.04 -12.26
C PRO A 46 -15.04 -14.94 -13.07
N PRO A 47 -15.29 -15.13 -14.38
CA PRO A 47 -15.96 -14.12 -15.21
C PRO A 47 -17.31 -13.65 -14.65
N THR A 48 -18.07 -14.56 -14.02
CA THR A 48 -19.35 -14.25 -13.40
C THR A 48 -19.25 -13.30 -12.21
N LYS A 49 -18.11 -13.30 -11.50
CA LYS A 49 -17.85 -12.42 -10.36
C LYS A 49 -17.15 -11.09 -10.76
N LEU A 50 -16.68 -10.98 -11.99
CA LEU A 50 -16.17 -9.72 -12.52
C LEU A 50 -17.20 -8.99 -13.39
N LEU A 51 -17.91 -9.72 -14.24
CA LEU A 51 -18.82 -9.16 -15.26
C LEU A 51 -20.29 -9.31 -14.88
N GLY A 52 -20.60 -10.14 -13.89
CA GLY A 52 -21.96 -10.42 -13.43
C GLY A 52 -22.55 -9.32 -12.56
N LEU A 53 -23.78 -9.56 -12.06
CA LEU A 53 -24.51 -8.63 -11.19
C LEU A 53 -23.89 -8.54 -9.79
N GLU A 54 -23.33 -9.65 -9.28
CA GLU A 54 -22.66 -9.73 -7.99
C GLU A 54 -21.14 -9.65 -8.20
N ARG A 55 -20.63 -8.42 -8.29
CA ARG A 55 -19.20 -8.18 -8.52
C ARG A 55 -18.41 -8.29 -7.24
N GLU A 56 -17.25 -8.96 -7.35
CA GLU A 56 -16.25 -8.97 -6.31
C GLU A 56 -15.15 -7.95 -6.63
N GLU A 57 -14.76 -7.16 -5.62
CA GLU A 57 -13.65 -6.21 -5.74
C GLU A 57 -12.49 -6.58 -4.84
N HIS A 58 -12.75 -7.13 -3.66
CA HIS A 58 -11.75 -7.47 -2.67
C HIS A 58 -12.27 -8.52 -1.68
N PHE A 59 -11.34 -9.16 -0.98
CA PHE A 59 -11.58 -10.01 0.18
C PHE A 59 -10.76 -9.47 1.35
N VAL A 60 -11.34 -9.36 2.52
CA VAL A 60 -10.67 -8.88 3.74
C VAL A 60 -10.94 -9.87 4.87
N PHE A 61 -9.91 -10.17 5.63
CA PHE A 61 -9.98 -10.95 6.86
C PHE A 61 -9.03 -10.37 7.89
N THR A 62 -9.42 -10.39 9.17
CA THR A 62 -8.56 -10.03 10.30
C THR A 62 -8.79 -10.99 11.46
N THR A 63 -7.72 -11.48 12.07
CA THR A 63 -7.80 -12.38 13.24
C THR A 63 -8.26 -11.63 14.48
N GLY A 64 -7.98 -10.34 14.61
CA GLY A 64 -8.38 -9.50 15.75
C GLY A 64 -9.88 -9.17 15.84
N GLY A 65 -10.70 -9.64 14.90
CA GLY A 65 -12.18 -9.55 14.91
C GLY A 65 -12.78 -8.15 14.80
N GLN A 66 -11.98 -7.09 14.95
CA GLN A 66 -12.38 -5.69 14.81
C GLN A 66 -11.26 -4.90 14.09
N PRO A 67 -11.56 -4.04 13.10
CA PRO A 67 -10.56 -3.17 12.51
C PRO A 67 -9.90 -2.29 13.58
N GLY A 68 -8.58 -2.39 13.70
CA GLY A 68 -7.79 -1.62 14.65
C GLY A 68 -7.63 -2.24 16.05
N GLY A 69 -8.13 -3.47 16.26
CA GLY A 69 -7.94 -4.24 17.51
C GLY A 69 -6.78 -5.23 17.48
N ASN A 70 -5.88 -5.11 16.48
CA ASN A 70 -4.83 -6.08 16.25
C ASN A 70 -3.79 -6.10 17.38
N GLY A 71 -3.56 -7.29 17.90
CA GLY A 71 -2.52 -7.62 18.84
C GLY A 71 -1.28 -8.25 18.16
N PRO A 72 -0.28 -8.59 18.98
CA PRO A 72 0.86 -9.37 18.50
C PRO A 72 0.40 -10.70 17.89
N LEU A 73 0.97 -11.06 16.72
CA LEU A 73 0.65 -12.27 15.97
C LEU A 73 -0.69 -12.26 15.21
N ASP A 74 -1.44 -11.18 15.23
CA ASP A 74 -2.62 -11.06 14.39
C ASP A 74 -2.24 -11.01 12.91
N VAL A 75 -3.16 -11.52 12.08
CA VAL A 75 -3.00 -11.56 10.63
C VAL A 75 -4.12 -10.75 10.00
N ASP A 76 -3.74 -9.76 9.22
CA ASP A 76 -4.62 -9.02 8.36
C ASP A 76 -4.41 -9.45 6.91
N VAL A 77 -5.49 -9.80 6.22
CA VAL A 77 -5.47 -10.23 4.83
C VAL A 77 -6.32 -9.28 4.01
N CYS A 78 -5.74 -8.69 3.00
CA CYS A 78 -6.44 -7.83 2.05
C CYS A 78 -6.08 -8.25 0.61
N LEU A 79 -7.01 -8.92 -0.05
CA LEU A 79 -6.85 -9.41 -1.41
C LEU A 79 -7.72 -8.55 -2.35
N TYR A 80 -7.12 -7.96 -3.37
CA TYR A 80 -7.85 -7.22 -4.40
C TYR A 80 -8.00 -8.05 -5.66
N THR A 81 -9.10 -7.84 -6.39
CA THR A 81 -9.12 -8.27 -7.79
C THR A 81 -8.10 -7.46 -8.59
N LEU A 82 -7.52 -8.06 -9.63
CA LEU A 82 -6.58 -7.36 -10.53
C LEU A 82 -7.19 -6.07 -11.09
N MET A 83 -8.48 -6.08 -11.42
CA MET A 83 -9.22 -4.90 -11.90
C MET A 83 -9.29 -3.80 -10.85
N LYS A 84 -9.63 -4.14 -9.59
CA LYS A 84 -9.72 -3.18 -8.48
C LYS A 84 -8.36 -2.55 -8.20
N TRP A 85 -7.32 -3.38 -8.09
CA TRP A 85 -5.96 -2.93 -7.87
C TRP A 85 -5.50 -1.96 -8.95
N ALA A 86 -5.67 -2.33 -10.24
CA ALA A 86 -5.23 -1.48 -11.34
C ALA A 86 -5.94 -0.12 -11.36
N GLY A 87 -7.24 -0.10 -11.02
CA GLY A 87 -7.99 1.15 -10.88
C GLY A 87 -7.51 2.03 -9.74
N LEU A 88 -7.03 1.45 -8.64
CA LEU A 88 -6.41 2.18 -7.53
C LEU A 88 -5.00 2.67 -7.89
N ALA A 89 -4.17 1.80 -8.50
CA ALA A 89 -2.82 2.13 -8.93
C ALA A 89 -2.82 3.26 -9.98
N ALA A 90 -3.69 3.19 -10.98
CA ALA A 90 -3.86 4.22 -12.00
C ALA A 90 -4.31 5.59 -11.45
N LYS A 91 -4.86 5.63 -10.23
CA LYS A 91 -5.21 6.86 -9.50
C LYS A 91 -4.11 7.31 -8.54
N GLY A 92 -2.98 6.63 -8.49
CA GLY A 92 -1.86 6.95 -7.60
C GLY A 92 -2.10 6.60 -6.14
N ASN A 93 -2.98 5.63 -5.83
CA ASN A 93 -3.16 5.19 -4.45
C ASN A 93 -1.84 4.61 -3.91
N PRO A 94 -1.27 5.16 -2.81
CA PRO A 94 0.04 4.73 -2.30
C PRO A 94 0.11 3.24 -2.00
N SER A 95 -0.91 2.69 -1.32
CA SER A 95 -0.93 1.27 -0.97
C SER A 95 -0.99 0.37 -2.20
N ALA A 96 -1.72 0.76 -3.25
CA ALA A 96 -1.79 -0.01 -4.48
C ALA A 96 -0.47 0.04 -5.26
N LEU A 97 0.22 1.17 -5.27
CA LEU A 97 1.52 1.29 -5.94
C LEU A 97 2.62 0.47 -5.25
N HIS A 98 2.52 0.23 -3.94
CA HIS A 98 3.47 -0.64 -3.24
C HIS A 98 3.53 -2.05 -3.83
N PHE A 99 2.44 -2.58 -4.39
CA PHE A 99 2.41 -3.93 -5.00
C PHE A 99 3.41 -4.07 -6.16
N LEU A 100 3.69 -2.97 -6.88
CA LEU A 100 4.68 -2.96 -7.98
C LEU A 100 6.12 -3.07 -7.49
N PHE A 101 6.39 -2.71 -6.23
CA PHE A 101 7.74 -2.55 -5.70
C PHE A 101 8.05 -3.43 -4.48
N ALA A 102 7.01 -4.05 -3.88
CA ALA A 102 7.19 -4.88 -2.70
C ALA A 102 7.92 -6.19 -3.03
N PRO A 103 8.78 -6.68 -2.13
CA PRO A 103 9.29 -8.04 -2.21
C PRO A 103 8.14 -9.04 -2.23
N LEU A 104 8.13 -9.95 -3.22
CA LEU A 104 7.04 -10.89 -3.44
C LEU A 104 7.29 -12.20 -2.70
N GLU A 105 6.27 -12.69 -1.99
CA GLU A 105 6.21 -14.05 -1.43
C GLU A 105 5.72 -15.06 -2.47
N PHE A 106 4.92 -14.58 -3.41
CA PHE A 106 4.41 -15.36 -4.54
C PHE A 106 4.21 -14.49 -5.77
N THR A 107 4.57 -14.99 -6.94
CA THR A 107 4.28 -14.39 -8.24
C THR A 107 3.81 -15.44 -9.24
N SER A 108 3.16 -14.98 -10.31
CA SER A 108 2.75 -15.76 -11.47
C SER A 108 3.11 -15.04 -12.75
N THR A 109 3.13 -15.76 -13.86
CA THR A 109 3.37 -15.18 -15.20
C THR A 109 2.36 -14.08 -15.56
N THR A 110 1.16 -14.10 -14.97
CA THR A 110 0.18 -13.03 -15.14
C THR A 110 0.65 -11.75 -14.48
N TRP A 111 1.11 -11.83 -13.20
CA TRP A 111 1.61 -10.66 -12.49
C TRP A 111 2.91 -10.11 -13.09
N ASP A 112 3.78 -10.98 -13.58
CA ASP A 112 5.06 -10.58 -14.18
C ASP A 112 4.87 -9.60 -15.35
N GLN A 113 3.73 -9.64 -16.06
CA GLN A 113 3.41 -8.70 -17.13
C GLN A 113 3.15 -7.27 -16.64
N PHE A 114 2.67 -7.12 -15.40
CA PHE A 114 2.42 -5.84 -14.74
C PHE A 114 3.69 -5.32 -14.05
N SER A 115 4.35 -6.16 -13.28
CA SER A 115 5.56 -5.78 -12.53
C SER A 115 6.75 -5.46 -13.43
N ALA A 116 6.79 -6.01 -14.65
CA ALA A 116 7.80 -5.67 -15.65
C ALA A 116 7.58 -4.30 -16.33
N ARG A 117 6.42 -3.67 -16.11
CA ARG A 117 6.05 -2.37 -16.72
C ARG A 117 5.43 -1.43 -15.70
N PRO A 118 6.11 -1.15 -14.57
CA PRO A 118 5.58 -0.29 -13.51
C PRO A 118 5.29 1.13 -14.03
N GLU A 119 6.03 1.61 -15.01
CA GLU A 119 5.87 2.93 -15.63
C GLU A 119 4.46 3.19 -16.21
N LEU A 120 3.73 2.15 -16.60
CA LEU A 120 2.33 2.28 -17.05
C LEU A 120 1.40 2.83 -15.97
N PHE A 121 1.75 2.63 -14.70
CA PHE A 121 0.96 3.01 -13.55
C PHE A 121 1.50 4.23 -12.82
N LEU A 122 2.47 4.95 -13.40
CA LEU A 122 3.14 6.07 -12.73
C LEU A 122 2.96 7.37 -13.52
N ALA A 123 2.61 8.44 -12.79
CA ALA A 123 2.43 9.77 -13.36
C ALA A 123 2.77 10.87 -12.36
N LYS A 124 3.13 12.07 -12.83
CA LYS A 124 3.37 13.26 -11.99
C LYS A 124 2.18 13.61 -11.11
N GLY A 125 0.95 13.39 -11.63
CA GLY A 125 -0.30 13.60 -10.89
C GLY A 125 -0.41 12.79 -9.60
N HIS A 126 0.35 11.70 -9.46
CA HIS A 126 0.31 10.81 -8.29
C HIS A 126 0.92 11.43 -7.02
N VAL A 127 1.71 12.50 -7.14
CA VAL A 127 2.15 13.25 -5.95
C VAL A 127 0.97 13.67 -5.07
N LYS A 128 -0.13 14.14 -5.67
CA LYS A 128 -1.31 14.63 -4.94
C LYS A 128 -1.96 13.59 -4.03
N PRO A 129 -2.27 12.35 -4.47
CA PRO A 129 -2.73 11.30 -3.58
C PRO A 129 -1.77 11.03 -2.40
N PHE A 130 -0.46 10.95 -2.65
CA PHE A 130 0.51 10.72 -1.57
C PHE A 130 0.48 11.85 -0.52
N LEU A 131 0.54 13.11 -0.97
CA LEU A 131 0.45 14.26 -0.08
C LEU A 131 -0.89 14.28 0.67
N GLY A 132 -2.01 14.02 -0.02
CA GLY A 132 -3.33 13.97 0.61
C GLY A 132 -3.44 12.87 1.68
N PHE A 133 -2.85 11.69 1.45
CA PHE A 133 -2.78 10.64 2.48
C PHE A 133 -1.88 11.05 3.65
N ALA A 134 -0.74 11.71 3.39
CA ALA A 134 0.15 12.20 4.44
C ALA A 134 -0.53 13.29 5.29
N ASP A 135 -1.23 14.24 4.65
CA ASP A 135 -2.02 15.28 5.32
C ASP A 135 -3.12 14.71 6.21
N ASP A 136 -3.80 13.67 5.72
CA ASP A 136 -4.81 12.96 6.52
C ASP A 136 -4.19 12.29 7.75
N GLN A 137 -2.99 11.74 7.65
CA GLN A 137 -2.28 11.20 8.80
C GLN A 137 -1.81 12.33 9.74
N MET A 138 -1.34 13.47 9.19
CA MET A 138 -0.96 14.63 9.98
C MET A 138 -2.16 15.19 10.77
N LYS A 139 -3.33 15.33 10.14
CA LYS A 139 -4.56 15.75 10.83
C LYS A 139 -4.97 14.80 11.96
N ARG A 140 -4.77 13.50 11.77
CA ARG A 140 -5.00 12.50 12.82
C ARG A 140 -3.97 12.65 13.96
N LEU A 141 -2.71 12.86 13.62
CA LEU A 141 -1.62 13.10 14.56
C LEU A 141 -1.88 14.32 15.43
N LEU A 142 -2.45 15.39 14.84
CA LEU A 142 -2.80 16.64 15.55
C LEU A 142 -4.15 16.56 16.27
N GLY A 143 -4.88 15.45 16.16
CA GLY A 143 -6.22 15.30 16.77
C GLY A 143 -7.34 16.07 16.04
N GLU A 144 -7.09 16.55 14.83
CA GLU A 144 -8.06 17.32 14.03
C GLU A 144 -9.02 16.41 13.25
N LYS A 145 -8.69 15.12 13.08
CA LYS A 145 -9.48 14.15 12.32
C LYS A 145 -9.49 12.78 12.99
N GLY A 146 -10.66 12.11 12.95
CA GLY A 146 -10.84 10.74 13.40
C GLY A 146 -11.16 10.61 14.89
N GLN A 147 -11.58 9.40 15.30
CA GLN A 147 -11.73 9.05 16.70
C GLN A 147 -10.37 8.63 17.26
N LYS A 148 -10.11 8.96 18.54
CA LYS A 148 -8.91 8.48 19.24
C LYS A 148 -8.92 6.96 19.29
N ASN A 149 -7.86 6.34 18.81
CA ASN A 149 -7.71 4.91 18.93
C ASN A 149 -7.30 4.56 20.36
N VAL A 150 -8.20 3.90 21.08
CA VAL A 150 -8.01 3.56 22.51
C VAL A 150 -6.74 2.73 22.72
N HIS A 151 -6.41 1.83 21.77
CA HIS A 151 -5.19 1.01 21.83
C HIS A 151 -3.89 1.79 21.60
N ARG A 152 -3.97 3.05 21.16
CA ARG A 152 -2.83 3.95 20.95
C ARG A 152 -2.76 5.09 21.95
N ALA A 153 -3.73 5.16 22.87
CA ALA A 153 -3.74 6.15 23.95
C ALA A 153 -2.47 6.08 24.82
N GLU A 154 -1.89 4.88 24.97
CA GLU A 154 -0.62 4.70 25.67
C GLU A 154 0.56 5.38 24.96
N LEU A 155 0.60 5.37 23.60
CA LEU A 155 1.64 6.07 22.83
C LEU A 155 1.49 7.59 22.99
N GLU A 156 0.26 8.11 22.91
CA GLU A 156 -0.01 9.54 23.14
C GLU A 156 0.38 9.95 24.56
N HIS A 157 0.06 9.14 25.57
CA HIS A 157 0.43 9.42 26.96
C HIS A 157 1.95 9.42 27.16
N LYS A 158 2.65 8.46 26.55
CA LYS A 158 4.10 8.28 26.72
C LYS A 158 4.93 9.32 25.94
N HIS A 159 4.51 9.68 24.72
CA HIS A 159 5.30 10.48 23.79
C HIS A 159 4.67 11.85 23.48
N GLY A 160 3.46 12.12 23.97
CA GLY A 160 2.69 13.32 23.69
C GLY A 160 1.95 13.31 22.36
N TYR A 161 2.13 12.26 21.53
CA TYR A 161 1.48 12.07 20.24
C TYR A 161 1.52 10.59 19.79
N ASP A 162 0.70 10.23 18.79
CA ASP A 162 0.72 8.87 18.19
C ASP A 162 1.92 8.72 17.23
N THR A 163 2.95 8.02 17.67
CA THR A 163 4.19 7.81 16.93
C THR A 163 4.01 6.99 15.65
N LYS A 164 2.93 6.16 15.54
CA LYS A 164 2.61 5.41 14.32
C LYS A 164 2.10 6.35 13.23
N TYR A 165 1.25 7.32 13.57
CA TYR A 165 0.83 8.35 12.61
C TYR A 165 1.99 9.22 12.16
N ALA A 166 2.87 9.65 13.07
CA ALA A 166 4.06 10.43 12.72
C ALA A 166 4.95 9.70 11.72
N MET A 167 5.22 8.42 11.96
CA MET A 167 5.98 7.58 11.02
C MET A 167 5.29 7.48 9.65
N HIS A 168 3.96 7.32 9.61
CA HIS A 168 3.23 7.27 8.35
C HIS A 168 3.32 8.57 7.55
N VAL A 169 3.26 9.73 8.21
CA VAL A 169 3.44 11.05 7.57
C VAL A 169 4.79 11.14 6.87
N ILE A 170 5.88 10.91 7.62
CA ILE A 170 7.24 11.03 7.09
C ILE A 170 7.50 10.02 5.97
N ARG A 171 6.99 8.79 6.12
CA ARG A 171 7.10 7.77 5.09
C ARG A 171 6.40 8.18 3.79
N LEU A 172 5.15 8.66 3.86
CA LEU A 172 4.36 9.01 2.67
C LEU A 172 4.95 10.21 1.93
N TYR A 173 5.40 11.24 2.62
CA TYR A 173 6.10 12.36 1.99
C TYR A 173 7.41 11.91 1.35
N GLY A 174 8.19 11.06 2.02
CA GLY A 174 9.43 10.50 1.47
C GLY A 174 9.19 9.60 0.25
N GLU A 175 8.10 8.85 0.23
CA GLU A 175 7.68 8.04 -0.94
C GLU A 175 7.22 8.94 -2.10
N ALA A 176 6.47 10.01 -1.83
CA ALA A 176 6.07 10.99 -2.84
C ALA A 176 7.28 11.61 -3.54
N LYS A 177 8.27 12.03 -2.75
CA LYS A 177 9.53 12.57 -3.28
C LYS A 177 10.25 11.56 -4.16
N GLU A 178 10.50 10.36 -3.65
CA GLU A 178 11.22 9.30 -4.39
C GLU A 178 10.50 8.92 -5.69
N LEU A 179 9.16 8.81 -5.64
CA LEU A 179 8.35 8.51 -6.81
C LEU A 179 8.53 9.59 -7.89
N MET A 180 8.55 10.86 -7.52
CA MET A 180 8.73 11.97 -8.46
C MET A 180 10.15 12.03 -9.01
N GLU A 181 11.17 11.80 -8.20
CA GLU A 181 12.58 11.84 -8.59
C GLU A 181 12.99 10.65 -9.45
N HIS A 182 12.49 9.46 -9.13
CA HIS A 182 13.05 8.20 -9.66
C HIS A 182 12.04 7.28 -10.33
N GLY A 183 10.74 7.60 -10.32
CA GLY A 183 9.69 6.74 -10.88
C GLY A 183 9.60 5.38 -10.17
N ARG A 184 9.91 5.32 -8.87
CA ARG A 184 9.85 4.09 -8.08
C ARG A 184 9.66 4.38 -6.60
N ILE A 185 9.31 3.33 -5.85
CA ILE A 185 9.29 3.33 -4.39
C ILE A 185 10.19 2.18 -3.92
N THR A 186 11.24 2.50 -3.18
CA THR A 186 12.15 1.47 -2.65
C THR A 186 11.58 0.85 -1.37
N LEU A 187 11.45 -0.46 -1.36
CA LEU A 187 10.99 -1.25 -0.21
C LEU A 187 12.00 -2.38 0.09
N PRO A 188 12.42 -2.58 1.36
CA PRO A 188 12.17 -1.71 2.51
C PRO A 188 12.68 -0.28 2.30
N ARG A 189 12.09 0.68 3.03
CA ARG A 189 12.46 2.10 2.87
C ARG A 189 13.95 2.35 3.14
N PRO A 190 14.62 3.21 2.33
CA PRO A 190 16.02 3.56 2.58
C PRO A 190 16.25 4.21 3.96
N ASN A 191 15.29 5.03 4.41
CA ASN A 191 15.32 5.70 5.72
C ASN A 191 14.61 4.90 6.83
N ARG A 192 14.52 3.56 6.72
CA ARG A 192 13.81 2.71 7.69
C ARG A 192 14.27 2.91 9.13
N ASP A 193 15.57 3.16 9.34
CA ASP A 193 16.12 3.36 10.69
C ASP A 193 15.55 4.65 11.32
N GLU A 194 15.44 5.73 10.55
CA GLU A 194 14.75 6.97 10.96
C GLU A 194 13.27 6.72 11.28
N LEU A 195 12.56 5.97 10.43
CA LEU A 195 11.14 5.61 10.67
C LEU A 195 10.97 4.81 11.96
N VAL A 196 11.91 3.91 12.28
CA VAL A 196 11.94 3.16 13.54
C VAL A 196 12.20 4.09 14.72
N GLU A 197 13.10 5.06 14.62
CA GLU A 197 13.37 6.03 15.69
C GLU A 197 12.16 6.95 15.93
N ILE A 198 11.45 7.35 14.89
CA ILE A 198 10.18 8.07 15.01
C ILE A 198 9.14 7.21 15.75
N ARG A 199 8.99 5.94 15.39
CA ARG A 199 8.07 5.01 16.08
C ARG A 199 8.42 4.81 17.56
N LYS A 200 9.71 4.92 17.92
CA LYS A 200 10.17 4.87 19.32
C LYS A 200 9.95 6.19 20.07
N GLY A 201 9.45 7.23 19.43
CA GLY A 201 9.19 8.53 20.02
C GLY A 201 10.44 9.35 20.33
N LYS A 202 11.51 9.18 19.54
CA LYS A 202 12.76 9.95 19.69
C LYS A 202 12.71 11.35 19.07
N TYR A 203 11.67 11.64 18.30
CA TYR A 203 11.42 12.95 17.71
C TYR A 203 10.31 13.67 18.47
N SER A 204 10.42 14.96 18.66
CA SER A 204 9.33 15.81 19.14
C SER A 204 8.29 16.03 18.03
N LEU A 205 7.08 16.41 18.41
CA LEU A 205 6.01 16.73 17.44
C LEU A 205 6.43 17.90 16.52
N SER A 206 7.21 18.86 17.04
CA SER A 206 7.75 19.97 16.24
C SER A 206 8.69 19.46 15.16
N GLU A 207 9.67 18.60 15.52
CA GLU A 207 10.60 18.01 14.56
C GLU A 207 9.88 17.20 13.48
N ILE A 208 8.81 16.45 13.84
CA ILE A 208 7.99 15.73 12.86
C ILE A 208 7.29 16.69 11.89
N ARG A 209 6.75 17.81 12.37
CA ARG A 209 6.11 18.83 11.53
C ARG A 209 7.11 19.51 10.59
N ASP A 210 8.27 19.86 11.10
CA ASP A 210 9.32 20.52 10.32
C ASP A 210 9.85 19.59 9.22
N LEU A 211 10.15 18.33 9.57
CA LEU A 211 10.57 17.30 8.63
C LEU A 211 9.48 16.98 7.59
N GLY A 212 8.21 16.92 8.02
CA GLY A 212 7.08 16.71 7.12
C GLY A 212 6.95 17.83 6.10
N SER A 213 6.98 19.10 6.55
CA SER A 213 6.91 20.29 5.68
C SER A 213 8.08 20.37 4.70
N GLN A 214 9.28 19.99 5.14
CA GLN A 214 10.45 19.91 4.27
C GLN A 214 10.25 18.86 3.17
N LEU A 215 9.88 17.63 3.52
CA LEU A 215 9.68 16.55 2.56
C LEU A 215 8.54 16.82 1.59
N GLU A 216 7.46 17.45 2.04
CA GLU A 216 6.36 17.91 1.19
C GLU A 216 6.86 18.90 0.13
N SER A 217 7.60 19.92 0.56
CA SER A 217 8.19 20.91 -0.33
C SER A 217 9.14 20.28 -1.35
N GLU A 218 9.97 19.34 -0.91
CA GLU A 218 10.89 18.58 -1.77
C GLU A 218 10.12 17.70 -2.80
N ALA A 219 9.03 17.05 -2.39
CA ALA A 219 8.19 16.25 -3.29
C ALA A 219 7.53 17.10 -4.37
N LEU A 220 7.03 18.31 -4.01
CA LEU A 220 6.45 19.24 -4.96
C LEU A 220 7.51 19.82 -5.91
N ALA A 221 8.72 20.11 -5.42
CA ALA A 221 9.84 20.54 -6.27
C ALA A 221 10.26 19.42 -7.24
N ALA A 222 10.34 18.18 -6.77
CA ALA A 222 10.65 17.01 -7.59
C ALA A 222 9.59 16.76 -8.67
N GLN A 223 8.30 17.01 -8.38
CA GLN A 223 7.24 16.90 -9.37
C GLN A 223 7.49 17.79 -10.60
N ALA A 224 7.98 19.03 -10.39
CA ALA A 224 8.21 19.97 -11.48
C ALA A 224 9.25 19.49 -12.50
N THR A 225 10.21 18.69 -12.07
CA THR A 225 11.32 18.17 -12.89
C THR A 225 11.23 16.65 -13.14
N SER A 226 10.15 16.02 -12.69
CA SER A 226 9.96 14.57 -12.79
C SER A 226 9.99 14.09 -14.25
N PRO A 227 10.66 12.95 -14.54
CA PRO A 227 10.64 12.34 -15.87
C PRO A 227 9.32 11.59 -16.16
N LEU A 228 8.44 11.44 -15.18
CA LEU A 228 7.16 10.74 -15.35
C LEU A 228 6.22 11.51 -16.29
N PRO A 229 5.30 10.84 -17.00
CA PRO A 229 4.24 11.50 -17.76
C PRO A 229 3.28 12.26 -16.82
N ASP A 230 2.54 13.22 -17.34
CA ASP A 230 1.57 13.99 -16.55
C ASP A 230 0.42 13.11 -16.05
N GLU A 231 -0.04 12.16 -16.88
CA GLU A 231 -1.10 11.20 -16.61
C GLU A 231 -0.71 9.80 -17.08
N VAL A 232 -1.30 8.77 -16.50
CA VAL A 232 -1.12 7.37 -16.94
C VAL A 232 -1.85 7.12 -18.26
N ASP A 233 -1.32 6.23 -19.08
CA ASP A 233 -1.99 5.73 -20.29
C ASP A 233 -3.09 4.72 -19.90
N ARG A 234 -4.32 5.23 -19.73
CA ARG A 234 -5.47 4.43 -19.31
C ARG A 234 -5.87 3.38 -20.35
N ASP A 235 -5.65 3.66 -21.63
CA ASP A 235 -6.00 2.72 -22.71
C ASP A 235 -5.01 1.57 -22.74
N ALA A 236 -3.71 1.83 -22.58
CA ALA A 236 -2.70 0.78 -22.45
C ALA A 236 -2.93 -0.10 -21.21
N ILE A 237 -3.29 0.51 -20.06
CA ILE A 237 -3.65 -0.25 -18.86
C ILE A 237 -4.90 -1.11 -19.10
N SER A 238 -5.93 -0.55 -19.76
CA SER A 238 -7.18 -1.27 -20.04
C SER A 238 -6.96 -2.44 -20.97
N GLN A 239 -6.13 -2.26 -22.01
CA GLN A 239 -5.77 -3.35 -22.93
C GLN A 239 -5.01 -4.46 -22.20
N LEU A 240 -4.01 -4.10 -21.36
CA LEU A 240 -3.25 -5.07 -20.57
C LEU A 240 -4.15 -5.88 -19.63
N LEU A 241 -5.11 -5.22 -18.98
CA LEU A 241 -6.09 -5.86 -18.11
C LEU A 241 -6.97 -6.84 -18.89
N ALA A 242 -7.54 -6.40 -20.03
CA ALA A 242 -8.41 -7.24 -20.86
C ALA A 242 -7.67 -8.50 -21.33
N ASP A 243 -6.48 -8.34 -21.88
CA ASP A 243 -5.67 -9.46 -22.37
C ASP A 243 -5.29 -10.44 -21.27
N SER A 244 -4.96 -9.92 -20.09
CA SER A 244 -4.59 -10.74 -18.93
C SER A 244 -5.77 -11.56 -18.41
N HIS A 245 -6.97 -10.96 -18.29
CA HIS A 245 -8.16 -11.68 -17.87
C HIS A 245 -8.58 -12.76 -18.87
N LEU A 246 -8.61 -12.42 -20.17
CA LEU A 246 -8.99 -13.37 -21.22
C LEU A 246 -8.03 -14.57 -21.27
N ARG A 247 -6.72 -14.31 -21.19
CA ARG A 247 -5.70 -15.36 -21.15
C ARG A 247 -5.84 -16.24 -19.92
N PHE A 248 -6.00 -15.65 -18.75
CA PHE A 248 -6.15 -16.38 -17.48
C PHE A 248 -7.37 -17.32 -17.53
N TRP A 249 -8.54 -16.82 -17.94
CA TRP A 249 -9.76 -17.62 -18.02
C TRP A 249 -9.73 -18.69 -19.08
N SER A 250 -8.98 -18.48 -20.19
CA SER A 250 -8.82 -19.51 -21.21
C SER A 250 -7.98 -20.69 -20.73
N GLN A 251 -6.96 -20.43 -19.90
CA GLN A 251 -6.11 -21.48 -19.31
C GLN A 251 -6.79 -22.27 -18.19
N SER A 252 -7.71 -21.63 -17.45
CA SER A 252 -8.43 -22.26 -16.34
C SER A 252 -9.58 -23.18 -16.80
N ARG A 253 -9.88 -23.26 -18.10
CA ARG A 253 -10.92 -24.12 -18.67
C ARG A 253 -10.41 -25.47 -19.18
N ASN A 254 -9.10 -25.65 -19.20
CA ASN A 254 -8.43 -26.90 -19.58
C ASN A 254 -7.92 -27.64 -18.32
#